data_5a681b1ec58437946b69c5c158932200
#
_entry.id   5a681b1ec58437946b69c5c158932200
#
_cell.length_a   1.000
_cell.length_b   1.000
_cell.length_c   1.000
_cell.angle_alpha   90.00
_cell.angle_beta   90.00
_cell.angle_gamma   90.00
#
_symmetry.space_group_name_H-M   'P 1'
#
loop_
_entity.id
_entity.type
_entity.pdbx_description
1 polymer ?
#
loop_
_entity_poly.entity_id
_entity_poly.type
_entity_poly.pdbx_seq_one_letter_code
_entity_poly.pdbx_strand_id
1 'polypeptide(L)'
;MRSLWLRVAWIAVTCATFAAWGTLKAQSTASQVSDMTGDYQFLEPYNTLAILQEDQMVKGYIDVLQGESESDAVLSYPITIGDRKGSHVDFRTRAIHELYYRFSGTVQRGKGKKKDDPDYMELVGELQTIKKNSVTNQETVDRKQVVFTSKGKTEEAP
;
A
#
# COMPACT_ATOMS: atom_id res chain seq x y z
N MET A 1 -23.21 86.15 5.77
CA MET A 1 -22.00 86.46 6.53
C MET A 1 -21.34 85.20 6.99
N ARG A 2 -20.09 84.97 6.52
CA ARG A 2 -18.97 84.28 7.22
C ARG A 2 -19.26 82.81 7.67
N SER A 3 -18.44 81.86 7.46
CA SER A 3 -17.04 81.76 7.01
C SER A 3 -16.67 80.33 6.72
N LEU A 4 -15.84 80.15 5.70
CA LEU A 4 -15.04 78.96 5.38
C LEU A 4 -14.35 78.39 6.63
N TRP A 5 -14.29 77.09 6.79
CA TRP A 5 -13.13 76.39 7.34
C TRP A 5 -12.92 75.07 6.58
N LEU A 6 -11.87 75.09 5.78
CA LEU A 6 -11.21 73.93 5.18
C LEU A 6 -10.70 73.00 6.30
N ARG A 7 -11.03 71.72 6.26
CA ARG A 7 -10.27 70.71 6.95
C ARG A 7 -9.84 69.65 5.95
N VAL A 8 -8.56 69.68 5.64
CA VAL A 8 -7.83 68.69 4.88
C VAL A 8 -7.70 67.45 5.77
N ALA A 9 -8.35 66.35 5.34
CA ALA A 9 -8.18 65.05 5.95
C ALA A 9 -7.11 64.27 5.17
N TRP A 10 -6.02 64.00 5.84
CA TRP A 10 -4.94 63.14 5.34
C TRP A 10 -5.44 61.70 5.24
N ILE A 11 -5.46 61.14 4.04
CA ILE A 11 -5.69 59.72 3.81
C ILE A 11 -4.33 59.04 3.93
N ALA A 12 -4.11 58.37 5.04
CA ALA A 12 -2.97 57.46 5.20
C ALA A 12 -3.28 56.16 4.49
N VAL A 13 -2.67 55.94 3.32
CA VAL A 13 -2.70 54.66 2.61
C VAL A 13 -1.74 53.72 3.31
N THR A 14 -2.25 52.86 4.16
CA THR A 14 -1.51 51.70 4.70
C THR A 14 -1.51 50.56 3.67
N CYS A 15 -0.40 50.43 2.93
CA CYS A 15 -0.10 49.22 2.16
C CYS A 15 0.15 48.05 3.11
N ALA A 16 -0.86 47.22 3.31
CA ALA A 16 -0.72 45.91 3.93
C ALA A 16 -0.13 44.96 2.90
N THR A 17 1.17 44.70 2.95
CA THR A 17 1.84 43.64 2.22
C THR A 17 1.50 42.32 2.89
N PHE A 18 0.53 41.60 2.33
CA PHE A 18 0.29 40.17 2.65
C PHE A 18 1.46 39.37 2.11
N ALA A 19 2.42 39.02 2.97
CA ALA A 19 3.37 37.96 2.69
C ALA A 19 2.64 36.64 2.69
N ALA A 20 2.24 36.17 1.49
CA ALA A 20 1.74 34.81 1.28
C ALA A 20 2.91 33.85 1.51
N TRP A 21 3.01 33.31 2.72
CA TRP A 21 3.86 32.16 2.99
C TRP A 21 3.19 30.94 2.33
N GLY A 22 3.52 30.75 1.06
CA GLY A 22 3.25 29.50 0.38
C GLY A 22 4.06 28.40 1.08
N THR A 23 3.40 27.58 1.88
CA THR A 23 3.97 26.30 2.32
C THR A 23 4.15 25.45 1.07
N LEU A 24 5.35 25.45 0.51
CA LEU A 24 5.80 24.41 -0.42
C LEU A 24 5.71 23.08 0.35
N LYS A 25 4.61 22.36 0.19
CA LYS A 25 4.59 20.94 0.48
C LYS A 25 5.64 20.33 -0.45
N ALA A 26 6.79 19.99 0.11
CA ALA A 26 7.73 19.11 -0.55
C ALA A 26 6.94 17.84 -0.87
N GLN A 27 6.49 17.69 -2.11
CA GLN A 27 6.08 16.41 -2.63
C GLN A 27 7.35 15.57 -2.63
N SER A 28 7.48 14.74 -1.59
CA SER A 28 8.40 13.63 -1.60
C SER A 28 8.08 12.85 -2.89
N THR A 29 8.94 12.99 -3.87
CA THR A 29 8.99 12.08 -5.03
C THR A 29 9.46 10.74 -4.46
N ALA A 30 8.56 10.04 -3.76
CA ALA A 30 8.75 8.63 -3.49
C ALA A 30 9.03 7.99 -4.83
N SER A 31 10.23 7.43 -5.01
CA SER A 31 10.65 6.84 -6.27
C SER A 31 9.60 5.78 -6.61
N GLN A 32 8.84 6.05 -7.67
CA GLN A 32 7.70 5.23 -8.04
C GLN A 32 8.22 3.85 -8.42
N VAL A 33 7.79 2.84 -7.69
CA VAL A 33 8.12 1.45 -8.00
C VAL A 33 7.52 1.14 -9.36
N SER A 34 8.35 0.80 -10.35
CA SER A 34 7.90 0.53 -11.73
C SER A 34 7.26 -0.85 -11.86
N ASP A 35 7.83 -1.84 -11.18
CA ASP A 35 7.44 -3.25 -11.23
C ASP A 35 7.52 -3.83 -9.82
N MET A 36 6.47 -4.49 -9.37
CA MET A 36 6.39 -5.12 -8.05
C MET A 36 6.43 -6.66 -8.12
N THR A 37 6.79 -7.22 -9.27
CA THR A 37 6.97 -8.67 -9.42
C THR A 37 8.03 -9.19 -8.46
N GLY A 38 7.71 -10.23 -7.71
CA GLY A 38 8.62 -10.86 -6.76
C GLY A 38 7.91 -11.63 -5.67
N ASP A 39 8.72 -12.19 -4.79
CA ASP A 39 8.28 -12.92 -3.61
C ASP A 39 8.39 -12.04 -2.38
N TYR A 40 7.38 -12.10 -1.54
CA TYR A 40 7.24 -11.33 -0.32
C TYR A 40 6.95 -12.24 0.86
N GLN A 41 7.34 -11.81 2.04
CA GLN A 41 6.96 -12.43 3.31
C GLN A 41 6.09 -11.48 4.14
N PHE A 42 5.25 -12.02 5.01
CA PHE A 42 4.40 -11.22 5.89
C PHE A 42 3.98 -12.01 7.13
N LEU A 43 3.72 -11.29 8.22
CA LEU A 43 3.27 -11.76 9.54
C LEU A 43 4.19 -12.80 10.18
N GLU A 44 4.40 -13.93 9.53
CA GLU A 44 5.20 -15.07 10.01
C GLU A 44 6.17 -15.54 8.93
N PRO A 45 7.30 -16.18 9.30
CA PRO A 45 8.37 -16.52 8.36
C PRO A 45 7.94 -17.37 7.17
N TYR A 46 6.90 -18.20 7.34
CA TYR A 46 6.43 -19.14 6.33
C TYR A 46 5.22 -18.67 5.53
N ASN A 47 4.66 -17.51 5.86
CA ASN A 47 3.60 -16.91 5.08
C ASN A 47 4.20 -16.07 3.96
N THR A 48 3.88 -16.41 2.71
CA THR A 48 4.45 -15.74 1.55
C THR A 48 3.39 -15.27 0.57
N LEU A 49 3.75 -14.24 -0.19
CA LEU A 49 2.96 -13.72 -1.30
C LEU A 49 3.86 -13.66 -2.51
N ALA A 50 3.53 -14.42 -3.55
CA ALA A 50 4.17 -14.32 -4.85
C ALA A 50 3.35 -13.42 -5.76
N ILE A 51 3.98 -12.45 -6.40
CA ILE A 51 3.35 -11.51 -7.34
C ILE A 51 4.03 -11.57 -8.69
N LEU A 52 3.21 -11.61 -9.73
CA LEU A 52 3.55 -11.32 -11.11
C LEU A 52 2.70 -10.13 -11.56
N GLN A 53 3.35 -9.02 -11.89
CA GLN A 53 2.70 -7.85 -12.46
C GLN A 53 2.81 -7.89 -13.99
N GLU A 54 1.67 -7.80 -14.67
CA GLU A 54 1.56 -7.63 -16.11
C GLU A 54 0.76 -6.35 -16.39
N ASP A 55 1.45 -5.27 -16.74
CA ASP A 55 0.89 -3.92 -16.85
C ASP A 55 0.19 -3.48 -15.55
N GLN A 56 -1.13 -3.35 -15.57
CA GLN A 56 -1.93 -3.03 -14.40
C GLN A 56 -2.47 -4.29 -13.70
N MET A 57 -2.33 -5.45 -14.31
CA MET A 57 -2.86 -6.70 -13.78
C MET A 57 -1.91 -7.29 -12.74
N VAL A 58 -2.46 -7.74 -11.63
CA VAL A 58 -1.74 -8.41 -10.55
C VAL A 58 -2.19 -9.86 -10.47
N LYS A 59 -1.23 -10.77 -10.66
CA LYS A 59 -1.42 -12.22 -10.56
C LYS A 59 -0.52 -12.78 -9.47
N GLY A 60 -0.73 -14.02 -9.10
CA GLY A 60 0.09 -14.72 -8.12
C GLY A 60 -0.72 -15.49 -7.11
N TYR A 61 -0.17 -15.66 -5.91
CA TYR A 61 -0.82 -16.41 -4.85
C TYR A 61 -0.30 -16.03 -3.47
N ILE A 62 -1.11 -16.29 -2.44
CA ILE A 62 -0.71 -16.24 -1.04
C ILE A 62 -0.55 -17.67 -0.55
N ASP A 63 0.60 -17.98 0.04
CA ASP A 63 0.84 -19.21 0.77
C ASP A 63 0.73 -18.96 2.27
N VAL A 64 -0.06 -19.80 2.93
CA VAL A 64 -0.30 -19.71 4.37
C VAL A 64 -0.04 -21.06 5.01
N LEU A 65 0.81 -21.06 6.02
CA LEU A 65 1.07 -22.24 6.83
C LEU A 65 -0.16 -22.59 7.67
N GLN A 66 -0.52 -23.87 7.70
CA GLN A 66 -1.71 -24.39 8.39
C GLN A 66 -1.35 -24.97 9.77
N GLY A 67 -0.42 -24.38 10.47
CA GLY A 67 0.05 -24.84 11.76
C GLY A 67 1.13 -23.97 12.33
N GLU A 68 1.86 -24.46 13.32
CA GLU A 68 2.92 -23.72 14.02
C GLU A 68 4.33 -24.22 13.65
N SER A 69 4.42 -25.32 12.90
CA SER A 69 5.67 -25.96 12.54
C SER A 69 5.94 -25.85 11.04
N GLU A 70 7.18 -25.65 10.65
CA GLU A 70 7.64 -25.64 9.24
C GLU A 70 7.26 -26.90 8.45
N SER A 71 7.07 -28.03 9.15
CA SER A 71 6.61 -29.29 8.54
C SER A 71 5.11 -29.36 8.29
N ASP A 72 4.33 -28.35 8.72
CA ASP A 72 2.89 -28.33 8.53
C ASP A 72 2.52 -27.99 7.08
N ALA A 73 1.29 -28.32 6.71
CA ALA A 73 0.82 -28.10 5.35
C ALA A 73 0.72 -26.62 5.01
N VAL A 74 1.10 -26.25 3.79
CA VAL A 74 0.91 -24.93 3.22
C VAL A 74 -0.29 -24.95 2.28
N LEU A 75 -1.20 -24.00 2.42
CA LEU A 75 -2.29 -23.77 1.48
C LEU A 75 -2.00 -22.55 0.62
N SER A 76 -2.07 -22.76 -0.71
CA SER A 76 -1.86 -21.72 -1.71
C SER A 76 -3.19 -21.15 -2.18
N TYR A 77 -3.38 -19.85 -2.02
CA TYR A 77 -4.58 -19.11 -2.42
C TYR A 77 -4.31 -18.28 -3.67
N PRO A 78 -4.62 -18.75 -4.89
CA PRO A 78 -4.36 -18.03 -6.12
C PRO A 78 -5.13 -16.70 -6.19
N ILE A 79 -4.48 -15.65 -6.65
CA ILE A 79 -5.10 -14.36 -6.96
C ILE A 79 -5.96 -14.55 -8.21
N THR A 80 -7.24 -14.22 -8.11
CA THR A 80 -8.21 -14.33 -9.21
C THR A 80 -8.58 -12.97 -9.79
N ILE A 81 -8.49 -11.93 -8.98
CA ILE A 81 -8.71 -10.53 -9.36
C ILE A 81 -7.62 -9.73 -8.70
N GLY A 82 -6.86 -8.97 -9.46
CA GLY A 82 -5.85 -8.08 -8.93
C GLY A 82 -5.53 -6.98 -9.92
N ASP A 83 -5.43 -5.76 -9.43
CA ASP A 83 -5.04 -4.60 -10.22
C ASP A 83 -4.15 -3.64 -9.44
N ARG A 84 -3.40 -2.86 -10.21
CA ARG A 84 -2.53 -1.80 -9.72
C ARG A 84 -2.83 -0.49 -10.44
N LYS A 85 -3.03 0.58 -9.67
CA LYS A 85 -3.21 1.95 -10.18
C LYS A 85 -2.20 2.89 -9.53
N GLY A 86 -1.14 3.20 -10.24
CA GLY A 86 -0.02 3.96 -9.67
C GLY A 86 0.68 3.17 -8.56
N SER A 87 0.63 3.66 -7.32
CA SER A 87 1.12 2.95 -6.15
C SER A 87 0.06 2.08 -5.48
N HIS A 88 -1.21 2.28 -5.77
CA HIS A 88 -2.29 1.52 -5.15
C HIS A 88 -2.43 0.13 -5.75
N VAL A 89 -2.61 -0.87 -4.90
CA VAL A 89 -2.69 -2.29 -5.24
C VAL A 89 -3.87 -2.91 -4.53
N ASP A 90 -4.74 -3.55 -5.30
CA ASP A 90 -5.86 -4.34 -4.81
C ASP A 90 -5.78 -5.75 -5.36
N PHE A 91 -6.05 -6.75 -4.53
CA PHE A 91 -6.26 -8.10 -5.04
C PHE A 91 -7.20 -8.92 -4.17
N ARG A 92 -7.76 -9.97 -4.80
CA ARG A 92 -8.59 -10.98 -4.15
C ARG A 92 -8.17 -12.37 -4.61
N THR A 93 -8.08 -13.30 -3.66
CA THR A 93 -7.77 -14.70 -3.96
C THR A 93 -9.03 -15.54 -4.24
N ARG A 94 -8.81 -16.74 -4.79
CA ARG A 94 -9.83 -17.80 -4.83
C ARG A 94 -10.16 -18.26 -3.42
N ALA A 95 -11.41 -18.60 -3.18
CA ALA A 95 -11.80 -19.26 -1.95
C ALA A 95 -11.35 -20.73 -1.94
N ILE A 96 -10.69 -21.15 -0.85
CA ILE A 96 -10.31 -22.53 -0.56
C ILE A 96 -10.83 -22.86 0.83
N HIS A 97 -11.58 -23.96 0.98
CA HIS A 97 -12.23 -24.33 2.24
C HIS A 97 -13.01 -23.16 2.87
N GLU A 98 -13.81 -22.46 2.05
CA GLU A 98 -14.64 -21.31 2.45
C GLU A 98 -13.86 -20.08 2.89
N LEU A 99 -12.54 -20.05 2.79
CA LEU A 99 -11.66 -18.94 3.18
C LEU A 99 -11.01 -18.32 1.94
N TYR A 100 -10.96 -17.00 1.90
CA TYR A 100 -10.21 -16.24 0.91
C TYR A 100 -9.64 -14.95 1.49
N TYR A 101 -8.69 -14.36 0.77
CA TYR A 101 -8.02 -13.12 1.15
C TYR A 101 -8.39 -12.00 0.22
N ARG A 102 -8.46 -10.78 0.77
CA ARG A 102 -8.51 -9.54 0.03
C ARG A 102 -7.48 -8.59 0.60
N PHE A 103 -6.72 -7.95 -0.26
CA PHE A 103 -5.75 -6.93 0.10
C PHE A 103 -6.08 -5.62 -0.58
N SER A 104 -5.90 -4.52 0.13
CA SER A 104 -5.94 -3.16 -0.40
C SER A 104 -4.85 -2.34 0.27
N GLY A 105 -3.97 -1.75 -0.54
CA GLY A 105 -2.82 -1.03 0.01
C GLY A 105 -1.99 -0.32 -1.04
N THR A 106 -0.75 -0.05 -0.71
CA THR A 106 0.19 0.66 -1.59
C THR A 106 1.52 -0.07 -1.68
N VAL A 107 2.10 -0.07 -2.87
CA VAL A 107 3.49 -0.49 -3.08
C VAL A 107 4.42 0.71 -2.90
N GLN A 108 5.49 0.51 -2.16
CA GLN A 108 6.50 1.53 -1.89
C GLN A 108 7.91 0.93 -1.86
N ARG A 109 8.92 1.81 -1.86
CA ARG A 109 10.30 1.42 -1.63
C ARG A 109 10.50 1.09 -0.15
N GLY A 110 11.11 -0.05 0.11
CA GLY A 110 11.57 -0.45 1.42
C GLY A 110 13.00 0.01 1.71
N LYS A 111 13.71 -0.73 2.57
CA LYS A 111 15.07 -0.40 3.03
C LYS A 111 16.17 -0.91 2.09
N GLY A 112 15.90 -1.93 1.29
CA GLY A 112 16.84 -2.49 0.32
C GLY A 112 17.31 -1.45 -0.70
N LYS A 113 18.58 -1.49 -1.08
CA LYS A 113 19.20 -0.51 -1.99
C LYS A 113 19.02 -0.89 -3.44
N LYS A 114 19.09 -2.19 -3.76
CA LYS A 114 18.98 -2.74 -5.10
C LYS A 114 17.74 -3.62 -5.23
N LYS A 115 17.25 -3.83 -6.46
CA LYS A 115 16.04 -4.64 -6.73
C LYS A 115 16.11 -6.06 -6.16
N ASP A 116 17.29 -6.64 -6.10
CA ASP A 116 17.51 -8.02 -5.62
C ASP A 116 17.84 -8.10 -4.12
N ASP A 117 17.93 -6.95 -3.43
CA ASP A 117 18.13 -6.93 -1.97
C ASP A 117 16.82 -7.32 -1.26
N PRO A 118 16.89 -8.01 -0.11
CA PRO A 118 15.75 -8.11 0.80
C PRO A 118 15.24 -6.71 1.17
N ASP A 119 13.97 -6.61 1.48
CA ASP A 119 13.32 -5.36 1.88
C ASP A 119 13.43 -4.23 0.83
N TYR A 120 13.64 -4.57 -0.46
CA TYR A 120 13.69 -3.55 -1.51
C TYR A 120 12.34 -2.91 -1.77
N MET A 121 11.28 -3.70 -1.70
CA MET A 121 9.90 -3.26 -1.86
C MET A 121 9.04 -3.71 -0.69
N GLU A 122 8.04 -2.92 -0.39
CA GLU A 122 7.02 -3.20 0.61
C GLU A 122 5.64 -2.96 0.00
N LEU A 123 4.68 -3.85 0.29
CA LEU A 123 3.26 -3.57 0.13
C LEU A 123 2.68 -3.33 1.51
N VAL A 124 2.15 -2.15 1.74
CA VAL A 124 1.62 -1.72 3.04
C VAL A 124 0.12 -1.49 2.90
N GLY A 125 -0.68 -2.16 3.71
CA GLY A 125 -2.12 -2.02 3.62
C GLY A 125 -2.90 -2.93 4.55
N GLU A 126 -4.20 -3.06 4.27
CA GLU A 126 -5.11 -3.93 4.99
C GLU A 126 -5.24 -5.27 4.27
N LEU A 127 -4.99 -6.35 4.98
CA LEU A 127 -5.30 -7.72 4.57
C LEU A 127 -6.56 -8.17 5.30
N GLN A 128 -7.56 -8.56 4.54
CA GLN A 128 -8.80 -9.14 5.03
C GLN A 128 -8.78 -10.65 4.83
N THR A 129 -8.96 -11.39 5.91
CA THR A 129 -9.25 -12.83 5.89
C THR A 129 -10.75 -13.00 5.96
N ILE A 130 -11.35 -13.54 4.91
CA ILE A 130 -12.80 -13.65 4.79
C ILE A 130 -13.18 -15.12 4.78
N LYS A 131 -13.99 -15.51 5.78
CA LYS A 131 -14.55 -16.85 5.89
C LYS A 131 -16.03 -16.81 5.53
N LYS A 132 -16.42 -17.59 4.52
CA LYS A 132 -17.79 -17.69 4.04
C LYS A 132 -18.41 -18.98 4.55
N ASN A 133 -19.56 -18.89 5.21
CA ASN A 133 -20.34 -20.06 5.57
C ASN A 133 -21.17 -20.51 4.35
N SER A 134 -20.93 -21.72 3.84
CA SER A 134 -21.60 -22.25 2.63
C SER A 134 -23.09 -22.49 2.82
N VAL A 135 -23.55 -22.71 4.07
CA VAL A 135 -24.96 -22.97 4.38
C VAL A 135 -25.76 -21.68 4.49
N THR A 136 -25.22 -20.68 5.23
CA THR A 136 -25.94 -19.42 5.50
C THR A 136 -25.58 -18.30 4.56
N ASN A 137 -24.55 -18.46 3.70
CA ASN A 137 -23.92 -17.41 2.88
C ASN A 137 -23.40 -16.18 3.67
N GLN A 138 -23.31 -16.28 4.98
CA GLN A 138 -22.75 -15.22 5.81
C GLN A 138 -21.23 -15.19 5.71
N GLU A 139 -20.66 -14.00 5.67
CA GLU A 139 -19.22 -13.79 5.66
C GLU A 139 -18.77 -13.21 7.01
N THR A 140 -17.70 -13.78 7.55
CA THR A 140 -16.97 -13.23 8.69
C THR A 140 -15.66 -12.65 8.17
N VAL A 141 -15.34 -11.41 8.55
CA VAL A 141 -14.17 -10.69 8.06
C VAL A 141 -13.25 -10.34 9.22
N ASP A 142 -12.04 -10.86 9.20
CA ASP A 142 -10.93 -10.41 10.04
C ASP A 142 -10.04 -9.45 9.26
N ARG A 143 -9.61 -8.33 9.86
CA ARG A 143 -8.82 -7.28 9.22
C ARG A 143 -7.53 -7.06 9.96
N LYS A 144 -6.42 -7.07 9.23
CA LYS A 144 -5.10 -6.80 9.79
C LYS A 144 -4.35 -5.80 8.92
N GLN A 145 -3.67 -4.84 9.55
CA GLN A 145 -2.67 -4.05 8.86
C GLN A 145 -1.43 -4.92 8.68
N VAL A 146 -0.94 -4.99 7.45
CA VAL A 146 0.19 -5.84 7.09
C VAL A 146 1.22 -5.06 6.28
N VAL A 147 2.45 -5.52 6.39
CA VAL A 147 3.54 -5.13 5.50
C VAL A 147 4.05 -6.41 4.86
N PHE A 148 3.89 -6.53 3.56
CA PHE A 148 4.55 -7.56 2.77
C PHE A 148 5.91 -7.02 2.36
N THR A 149 6.98 -7.70 2.73
CA THR A 149 8.35 -7.28 2.50
C THR A 149 8.99 -8.17 1.46
N SER A 150 9.61 -7.62 0.41
CA SER A 150 10.25 -8.41 -0.64
C SER A 150 11.40 -9.26 -0.08
N LYS A 151 11.46 -10.52 -0.49
CA LYS A 151 12.48 -11.47 0.00
C LYS A 151 13.86 -11.25 -0.62
N GLY A 152 13.95 -10.55 -1.75
CA GLY A 152 15.16 -10.48 -2.55
C GLY A 152 15.42 -11.80 -3.30
N LYS A 153 16.46 -11.84 -4.11
CA LYS A 153 16.92 -13.09 -4.72
C LYS A 153 17.79 -13.83 -3.71
N THR A 154 17.42 -15.06 -3.37
CA THR A 154 18.33 -15.98 -2.72
C THR A 154 19.41 -16.33 -3.74
N GLU A 155 20.70 -15.99 -3.47
CA GLU A 155 21.80 -16.58 -4.23
C GLU A 155 21.71 -18.09 -4.00
N GLU A 156 21.38 -18.85 -5.05
CA GLU A 156 21.59 -20.28 -5.01
C GLU A 156 23.09 -20.49 -4.77
N ALA A 157 23.43 -21.08 -3.61
CA ALA A 157 24.80 -21.48 -3.32
C ALA A 157 25.26 -22.46 -4.41
N PRO A 158 26.48 -22.31 -4.94
CA PRO A 158 27.04 -23.14 -5.98
C PRO A 158 27.22 -24.60 -5.56
#